data_b7acfb03372272064437c903b5b09c9f
#
_entry.id   b7acfb03372272064437c903b5b09c9f
#
_cell.length_a   1.000
_cell.length_b   1.000
_cell.length_c   1.000
_cell.angle_alpha   90.00
_cell.angle_beta   90.00
_cell.angle_gamma   90.00
#
_symmetry.space_group_name_H-M   'P 1'
#
loop_
_entity.id
_entity.type
_entity.pdbx_description
1 polymer ?
#
loop_
_entity_poly.entity_id
_entity_poly.type
_entity_poly.pdbx_seq_one_letter_code
_entity_poly.pdbx_strand_id
1 'polypeptide(L)'
;MRLNDIAIKNMLMNNGAKMFEPLLVRQFGLEKLKVKGDSVFLPDGTLLCRVYGLSVAYNNKGAAMFDSKNWKGVNIILDECALEKGQKKTFDLAYNLQMNIENICRNMRKNVKVFCMLNNTEEAPEILTAVAKFIPIEFGVYKLKRRHCIIDYIPNTVGYEKMRKEALATDIDASNGNFTNKVARDLQLLYKGRLGKPLYIVKYSKYQTDWFTVYEGNVVCPWNNEKKQSYAMKRYIDDTFLPEMRDNIIAQEDVRAFKYKDIYTQTLWRKNMELIKK
;
A
#
# COMPACT_ATOMS: atom_id res chain seq x y z
N MET A 1 5.09 12.94 5.01
CA MET A 1 4.53 12.12 6.11
C MET A 1 5.41 10.89 6.28
N ARG A 2 5.55 10.37 7.48
CA ARG A 2 6.21 9.09 7.79
C ARG A 2 5.35 8.26 8.74
N LEU A 3 5.66 6.97 8.87
CA LEU A 3 4.84 6.04 9.65
C LEU A 3 4.84 6.35 11.15
N ASN A 4 5.96 6.82 11.71
CA ASN A 4 6.08 7.04 13.16
C ASN A 4 6.63 8.42 13.53
N ASP A 5 6.32 8.86 14.75
CA ASP A 5 6.68 10.20 15.25
C ASP A 5 8.16 10.33 15.62
N ILE A 6 8.84 9.23 15.95
CA ILE A 6 10.27 9.24 16.28
C ILE A 6 11.07 9.59 15.03
N ALA A 7 10.73 8.99 13.89
CA ALA A 7 11.36 9.31 12.62
C ALA A 7 11.17 10.79 12.25
N ILE A 8 9.99 11.34 12.53
CA ILE A 8 9.69 12.77 12.30
C ILE A 8 10.51 13.68 13.20
N LYS A 9 10.58 13.39 14.50
CA LYS A 9 11.44 14.14 15.42
C LYS A 9 12.87 14.16 14.95
N ASN A 10 13.41 13.02 14.52
CA ASN A 10 14.76 12.91 14.00
C ASN A 10 14.97 13.72 12.70
N MET A 11 13.96 13.77 11.81
CA MET A 11 14.03 14.59 10.59
C MET A 11 14.05 16.08 10.90
N LEU A 12 13.29 16.52 11.90
CA LEU A 12 13.16 17.94 12.27
C LEU A 12 14.32 18.46 13.14
N MET A 13 15.18 17.56 13.67
CA MET A 13 16.38 17.96 14.40
C MET A 13 17.31 18.84 13.56
N ASN A 14 18.03 19.74 14.24
CA ASN A 14 18.99 20.65 13.60
C ASN A 14 18.37 21.46 12.44
N ASN A 15 17.20 22.03 12.70
CA ASN A 15 16.42 22.78 11.70
C ASN A 15 16.13 22.01 10.41
N GLY A 16 15.84 20.71 10.52
CA GLY A 16 15.52 19.88 9.38
C GLY A 16 16.70 19.48 8.51
N ALA A 17 17.94 19.61 9.02
CA ALA A 17 19.14 19.26 8.26
C ALA A 17 19.19 17.80 7.78
N LYS A 18 18.41 16.90 8.42
CA LYS A 18 18.30 15.49 8.01
C LYS A 18 17.14 15.20 7.07
N MET A 19 16.37 16.20 6.66
CA MET A 19 15.20 15.99 5.79
C MET A 19 15.59 15.74 4.34
N PHE A 20 16.72 16.30 3.91
CA PHE A 20 17.12 16.29 2.51
C PHE A 20 18.54 15.76 2.37
N GLU A 21 18.82 15.15 1.23
CA GLU A 21 20.17 14.76 0.83
C GLU A 21 21.13 15.95 0.84
N PRO A 22 22.37 15.82 1.36
CA PRO A 22 23.32 16.92 1.44
C PRO A 22 23.59 17.63 0.11
N LEU A 23 23.55 16.90 -1.01
CA LEU A 23 23.70 17.49 -2.35
C LEU A 23 22.52 18.42 -2.68
N LEU A 24 21.29 18.01 -2.37
CA LEU A 24 20.09 18.83 -2.59
C LEU A 24 20.08 20.04 -1.67
N VAL A 25 20.54 19.89 -0.42
CA VAL A 25 20.69 20.99 0.53
C VAL A 25 21.54 22.09 -0.07
N ARG A 26 22.72 21.76 -0.61
CA ARG A 26 23.61 22.72 -1.26
C ARG A 26 23.01 23.29 -2.54
N GLN A 27 22.46 22.43 -3.41
CA GLN A 27 21.91 22.83 -4.70
C GLN A 27 20.76 23.85 -4.58
N PHE A 28 19.92 23.68 -3.56
CA PHE A 28 18.73 24.51 -3.36
C PHE A 28 18.84 25.51 -2.20
N GLY A 29 20.03 25.67 -1.61
CA GLY A 29 20.27 26.62 -0.52
C GLY A 29 19.44 26.34 0.75
N LEU A 30 19.20 25.07 1.07
CA LEU A 30 18.35 24.63 2.18
C LEU A 30 19.09 24.57 3.54
N GLU A 31 20.32 25.04 3.62
CA GLU A 31 21.11 25.01 4.86
C GLU A 31 20.55 25.93 5.96
N LYS A 32 19.74 26.92 5.57
CA LYS A 32 19.19 27.95 6.49
C LYS A 32 17.71 27.74 6.77
N LEU A 33 17.21 26.52 6.65
CA LEU A 33 15.84 26.22 7.04
C LEU A 33 15.58 26.55 8.50
N LYS A 34 14.35 26.96 8.81
CA LYS A 34 13.88 27.19 10.18
C LYS A 34 12.76 26.22 10.50
N VAL A 35 12.85 25.51 11.62
CA VAL A 35 11.82 24.58 12.08
C VAL A 35 11.11 25.17 13.28
N LYS A 36 9.78 25.21 13.22
CA LYS A 36 8.90 25.63 14.33
C LYS A 36 7.77 24.59 14.48
N GLY A 37 7.86 23.77 15.50
CA GLY A 37 6.93 22.65 15.70
C GLY A 37 7.05 21.63 14.56
N ASP A 38 5.96 21.37 13.86
CA ASP A 38 5.84 20.48 12.70
C ASP A 38 6.10 21.19 11.36
N SER A 39 6.38 22.47 11.39
CA SER A 39 6.45 23.35 10.20
C SER A 39 7.88 23.73 9.89
N VAL A 40 8.24 23.65 8.61
CA VAL A 40 9.54 23.99 8.07
C VAL A 40 9.41 25.21 7.16
N PHE A 41 10.25 26.19 7.38
CA PHE A 41 10.24 27.48 6.68
C PHE A 41 11.54 27.72 5.92
N LEU A 42 11.44 28.37 4.79
CA LEU A 42 12.57 28.95 4.09
C LEU A 42 13.15 30.15 4.88
N PRO A 43 14.38 30.61 4.55
CA PRO A 43 15.00 31.74 5.24
C PRO A 43 14.18 33.05 5.24
N ASP A 44 13.40 33.25 4.18
CA ASP A 44 12.50 34.41 4.01
C ASP A 44 11.20 34.32 4.84
N GLY A 45 11.00 33.22 5.56
CA GLY A 45 9.81 32.98 6.35
C GLY A 45 8.66 32.29 5.59
N THR A 46 8.86 31.95 4.32
CA THR A 46 7.87 31.21 3.54
C THR A 46 7.75 29.79 4.08
N LEU A 47 6.52 29.29 4.30
CA LEU A 47 6.25 27.92 4.70
C LEU A 47 6.61 26.97 3.54
N LEU A 48 7.64 26.15 3.74
CA LEU A 48 8.05 25.13 2.79
C LEU A 48 7.16 23.88 2.87
N CYS A 49 7.04 23.31 4.05
CA CYS A 49 6.23 22.13 4.28
C CYS A 49 5.86 21.96 5.75
N ARG A 50 4.92 21.06 5.99
CA ARG A 50 4.65 20.51 7.33
C ARG A 50 4.94 19.03 7.35
N VAL A 51 5.42 18.52 8.47
CA VAL A 51 5.83 17.11 8.65
C VAL A 51 4.99 16.45 9.72
N TYR A 52 4.34 15.35 9.35
CA TYR A 52 3.40 14.64 10.23
C TYR A 52 3.71 13.16 10.31
N GLY A 53 3.43 12.58 11.49
CA GLY A 53 3.29 11.14 11.67
C GLY A 53 1.93 10.64 11.19
N LEU A 54 1.92 9.52 10.50
CA LEU A 54 0.68 8.90 10.07
C LEU A 54 -0.12 8.35 11.25
N SER A 55 0.56 7.97 12.34
CA SER A 55 -0.03 7.46 13.58
C SER A 55 -0.90 8.49 14.32
N VAL A 56 -0.66 9.79 14.13
CA VAL A 56 -1.38 10.87 14.85
C VAL A 56 -2.60 11.41 14.11
N ALA A 57 -3.10 10.71 13.08
CA ALA A 57 -4.26 11.15 12.30
C ALA A 57 -5.48 11.52 13.16
N TYR A 58 -5.66 10.85 14.28
CA TYR A 58 -6.79 11.09 15.20
C TYR A 58 -6.68 12.39 15.98
N ASN A 59 -5.48 12.87 16.27
CA ASN A 59 -5.26 14.07 17.07
C ASN A 59 -5.53 15.36 16.29
N ASN A 60 -5.58 15.25 14.95
CA ASN A 60 -5.75 16.39 14.06
C ASN A 60 -7.19 16.54 13.53
N LYS A 61 -8.15 15.85 14.13
CA LYS A 61 -9.57 15.97 13.76
C LYS A 61 -10.05 17.40 13.98
N GLY A 62 -10.50 18.03 12.91
CA GLY A 62 -11.11 19.35 12.97
C GLY A 62 -10.21 20.55 12.64
N ALA A 63 -8.89 20.38 12.65
CA ALA A 63 -7.97 21.44 12.26
C ALA A 63 -7.85 21.51 10.74
N ALA A 64 -8.32 22.61 10.13
CA ALA A 64 -7.94 22.93 8.76
C ALA A 64 -6.44 23.26 8.76
N MET A 65 -5.61 22.37 8.22
CA MET A 65 -4.16 22.52 8.25
C MET A 65 -3.65 23.57 7.28
N PHE A 66 -4.44 23.88 6.24
CA PHE A 66 -4.10 24.86 5.24
C PHE A 66 -5.31 25.77 4.98
N ASP A 67 -5.05 27.05 4.91
CA ASP A 67 -6.06 28.03 4.54
C ASP A 67 -6.30 27.96 3.02
N SER A 68 -7.53 27.58 2.63
CA SER A 68 -7.94 27.48 1.23
C SER A 68 -7.90 28.79 0.46
N LYS A 69 -7.86 29.95 1.18
CA LYS A 69 -7.72 31.27 0.55
C LYS A 69 -6.31 31.48 -0.01
N ASN A 70 -5.30 30.92 0.65
CA ASN A 70 -3.90 31.13 0.31
C ASN A 70 -3.27 29.97 -0.47
N TRP A 71 -3.92 28.78 -0.49
CA TRP A 71 -3.38 27.56 -1.09
C TRP A 71 -4.30 27.02 -2.17
N LYS A 72 -3.80 26.97 -3.41
CA LYS A 72 -4.56 26.45 -4.57
C LYS A 72 -4.50 24.93 -4.68
N GLY A 73 -3.61 24.27 -3.97
CA GLY A 73 -3.44 22.82 -3.97
C GLY A 73 -2.42 22.36 -2.94
N VAL A 74 -2.42 21.08 -2.64
CA VAL A 74 -1.51 20.43 -1.69
C VAL A 74 -0.91 19.17 -2.30
N ASN A 75 0.41 19.02 -2.19
CA ASN A 75 1.10 17.78 -2.45
C ASN A 75 1.36 17.08 -1.11
N ILE A 76 0.87 15.87 -0.97
CA ILE A 76 1.10 15.01 0.19
C ILE A 76 2.13 13.96 -0.22
N ILE A 77 3.26 13.91 0.47
CA ILE A 77 4.29 12.89 0.27
C ILE A 77 4.25 11.96 1.48
N LEU A 78 3.97 10.68 1.24
CA LEU A 78 4.09 9.61 2.22
C LEU A 78 5.36 8.82 1.91
N ASP A 79 6.37 9.03 2.74
CA ASP A 79 7.64 8.34 2.64
C ASP A 79 7.62 7.05 3.46
N GLU A 80 8.25 6.00 2.96
CA GLU A 80 8.29 4.68 3.60
C GLU A 80 6.90 4.12 3.93
N CYS A 81 6.02 4.07 2.94
CA CYS A 81 4.64 3.64 3.15
C CYS A 81 4.44 2.10 3.12
N ALA A 82 5.50 1.32 3.29
CA ALA A 82 5.48 -0.11 3.56
C ALA A 82 6.16 -0.39 4.91
N LEU A 83 5.67 -1.39 5.62
CA LEU A 83 6.30 -1.84 6.86
C LEU A 83 7.59 -2.60 6.54
N GLU A 84 8.61 -2.40 7.36
CA GLU A 84 9.82 -3.21 7.29
C GLU A 84 9.60 -4.58 7.93
N LYS A 85 10.41 -5.56 7.50
CA LYS A 85 10.39 -6.91 8.09
C LYS A 85 10.62 -6.83 9.60
N GLY A 86 9.69 -7.37 10.38
CA GLY A 86 9.74 -7.35 11.85
C GLY A 86 9.05 -6.16 12.50
N GLN A 87 8.64 -5.15 11.75
CA GLN A 87 7.79 -4.09 12.30
C GLN A 87 6.38 -4.61 12.58
N LYS A 88 5.90 -4.34 13.79
CA LYS A 88 4.51 -4.66 14.14
C LYS A 88 3.58 -3.58 13.59
N LYS A 89 2.51 -4.00 12.95
CA LYS A 89 1.43 -3.11 12.55
C LYS A 89 0.69 -2.62 13.79
N THR A 90 0.79 -1.33 14.08
CA THR A 90 0.15 -0.68 15.24
C THR A 90 -1.14 0.05 14.88
N PHE A 91 -1.38 0.30 13.58
CA PHE A 91 -2.57 0.98 13.08
C PHE A 91 -2.84 0.59 11.62
N ASP A 92 -4.06 0.85 11.15
CA ASP A 92 -4.43 0.71 9.74
C ASP A 92 -3.85 1.87 8.93
N LEU A 93 -2.83 1.57 8.12
CA LEU A 93 -2.07 2.56 7.38
C LEU A 93 -2.92 3.23 6.30
N ALA A 94 -3.70 2.45 5.56
CA ALA A 94 -4.55 2.98 4.49
C ALA A 94 -5.67 3.86 5.06
N TYR A 95 -6.31 3.43 6.14
CA TYR A 95 -7.33 4.21 6.83
C TYR A 95 -6.76 5.52 7.38
N ASN A 96 -5.62 5.46 8.06
CA ASN A 96 -4.99 6.66 8.62
C ASN A 96 -4.53 7.63 7.53
N LEU A 97 -4.00 7.12 6.41
CA LEU A 97 -3.68 7.97 5.26
C LEU A 97 -4.93 8.69 4.74
N GLN A 98 -6.02 7.96 4.54
CA GLN A 98 -7.28 8.52 4.06
C GLN A 98 -7.82 9.58 5.03
N MET A 99 -7.81 9.33 6.33
CA MET A 99 -8.23 10.28 7.35
C MET A 99 -7.34 11.54 7.37
N ASN A 100 -6.02 11.39 7.20
CA ASN A 100 -5.12 12.53 7.10
C ASN A 100 -5.39 13.37 5.85
N ILE A 101 -5.59 12.73 4.69
CA ILE A 101 -5.97 13.43 3.45
C ILE A 101 -7.24 14.25 3.66
N GLU A 102 -8.28 13.65 4.27
CA GLU A 102 -9.53 14.35 4.56
C GLU A 102 -9.32 15.55 5.51
N ASN A 103 -8.52 15.39 6.56
CA ASN A 103 -8.24 16.46 7.52
C ASN A 103 -7.43 17.61 6.91
N ILE A 104 -6.44 17.29 6.05
CA ILE A 104 -5.58 18.27 5.41
C ILE A 104 -6.35 19.02 4.30
N CYS A 105 -7.19 18.32 3.56
CA CYS A 105 -7.70 18.77 2.26
C CYS A 105 -9.19 19.11 2.24
N ARG A 106 -9.83 19.28 3.39
CA ARG A 106 -11.29 19.46 3.53
C ARG A 106 -11.96 20.27 2.42
N ASN A 107 -11.37 21.41 2.06
CA ASN A 107 -11.92 22.34 1.07
C ASN A 107 -11.16 22.36 -0.27
N MET A 108 -10.11 21.53 -0.41
CA MET A 108 -9.20 21.54 -1.56
C MET A 108 -9.13 20.21 -2.31
N ARG A 109 -10.13 19.36 -2.18
CA ARG A 109 -10.16 17.96 -2.72
C ARG A 109 -9.77 17.84 -4.20
N LYS A 110 -10.06 18.84 -5.01
CA LYS A 110 -9.79 18.81 -6.46
C LYS A 110 -8.31 19.01 -6.81
N ASN A 111 -7.52 19.58 -5.91
CA ASN A 111 -6.13 19.98 -6.16
C ASN A 111 -5.15 19.29 -5.22
N VAL A 112 -5.48 18.08 -4.80
CA VAL A 112 -4.61 17.26 -3.93
C VAL A 112 -3.95 16.17 -4.74
N LYS A 113 -2.63 16.07 -4.63
CA LYS A 113 -1.84 14.96 -5.16
C LYS A 113 -1.18 14.23 -4.01
N VAL A 114 -1.26 12.91 -4.00
CA VAL A 114 -0.64 12.06 -2.99
C VAL A 114 0.43 11.21 -3.66
N PHE A 115 1.64 11.32 -3.17
CA PHE A 115 2.79 10.56 -3.61
C PHE A 115 3.17 9.58 -2.51
N CYS A 116 3.07 8.29 -2.80
CA CYS A 116 3.45 7.23 -1.89
C CYS A 116 4.74 6.58 -2.37
N MET A 117 5.80 6.67 -1.57
CA MET A 117 7.09 6.04 -1.86
C MET A 117 7.21 4.75 -1.08
N LEU A 118 7.44 3.64 -1.80
CA LEU A 118 7.53 2.31 -1.23
C LEU A 118 8.85 1.66 -1.63
N ASN A 119 9.49 1.05 -0.66
CA ASN A 119 10.46 0.01 -0.95
C ASN A 119 9.72 -1.31 -1.20
N ASN A 120 10.23 -2.15 -2.09
CA ASN A 120 9.62 -3.43 -2.41
C ASN A 120 10.00 -4.48 -1.34
N THR A 121 9.57 -4.26 -0.10
CA THR A 121 9.91 -5.07 1.08
C THR A 121 8.78 -6.01 1.50
N GLU A 122 7.56 -5.75 1.04
CA GLU A 122 6.38 -6.55 1.34
C GLU A 122 5.84 -7.22 0.08
N GLU A 123 5.33 -8.43 0.21
CA GLU A 123 4.66 -9.15 -0.89
C GLU A 123 3.43 -8.38 -1.38
N ALA A 124 2.67 -7.81 -0.45
CA ALA A 124 1.44 -7.09 -0.73
C ALA A 124 1.32 -5.83 0.15
N PRO A 125 1.98 -4.74 -0.21
CA PRO A 125 1.91 -3.50 0.54
C PRO A 125 0.48 -3.01 0.72
N GLU A 126 0.12 -2.62 1.94
CA GLU A 126 -1.25 -2.23 2.30
C GLU A 126 -1.79 -1.08 1.43
N ILE A 127 -0.95 -0.10 1.11
CA ILE A 127 -1.35 1.02 0.24
C ILE A 127 -1.74 0.52 -1.16
N LEU A 128 -1.00 -0.43 -1.72
CA LEU A 128 -1.33 -0.97 -3.04
C LEU A 128 -2.60 -1.81 -3.00
N THR A 129 -2.81 -2.58 -1.93
CA THR A 129 -4.01 -3.41 -1.78
C THR A 129 -5.26 -2.58 -1.48
N ALA A 130 -5.17 -1.57 -0.63
CA ALA A 130 -6.33 -0.78 -0.20
C ALA A 130 -6.70 0.32 -1.21
N VAL A 131 -5.72 1.03 -1.76
CA VAL A 131 -5.95 2.20 -2.63
C VAL A 131 -5.97 1.79 -4.10
N ALA A 132 -4.89 1.17 -4.58
CA ALA A 132 -4.76 0.80 -5.98
C ALA A 132 -5.58 -0.44 -6.34
N LYS A 133 -5.77 -1.36 -5.42
CA LYS A 133 -6.33 -2.70 -5.63
C LYS A 133 -5.60 -3.43 -6.77
N PHE A 134 -4.30 -3.22 -6.82
CA PHE A 134 -3.41 -3.76 -7.84
C PHE A 134 -1.98 -3.83 -7.30
N ILE A 135 -1.29 -4.91 -7.58
CA ILE A 135 0.12 -5.12 -7.24
C ILE A 135 0.88 -5.42 -8.53
N PRO A 136 1.82 -4.57 -8.94
CA PRO A 136 2.60 -4.80 -10.15
C PRO A 136 3.53 -6.00 -9.99
N ILE A 137 3.68 -6.78 -11.05
CA ILE A 137 4.59 -7.93 -11.12
C ILE A 137 5.86 -7.57 -11.87
N GLU A 138 5.71 -6.79 -12.93
CA GLU A 138 6.79 -6.38 -13.82
C GLU A 138 7.09 -4.89 -13.64
N PHE A 139 8.31 -4.49 -13.93
CA PHE A 139 8.68 -3.08 -13.92
C PHE A 139 7.91 -2.30 -15.00
N GLY A 140 7.54 -1.08 -14.69
CA GLY A 140 6.82 -0.22 -15.63
C GLY A 140 5.82 0.71 -14.98
N VAL A 141 5.16 1.50 -15.81
CA VAL A 141 4.17 2.49 -15.40
C VAL A 141 2.76 1.97 -15.62
N TYR A 142 1.99 1.86 -14.56
CA TYR A 142 0.61 1.36 -14.57
C TYR A 142 -0.37 2.50 -14.30
N LYS A 143 -1.21 2.84 -15.28
CA LYS A 143 -2.24 3.88 -15.17
C LYS A 143 -3.59 3.27 -14.85
N LEU A 144 -4.00 3.35 -13.59
CA LEU A 144 -5.26 2.79 -13.07
C LEU A 144 -6.35 3.86 -13.12
N LYS A 145 -6.94 4.11 -14.29
CA LYS A 145 -7.91 5.21 -14.52
C LYS A 145 -9.08 5.19 -13.54
N ARG A 146 -9.70 4.03 -13.28
CA ARG A 146 -10.83 3.90 -12.34
C ARG A 146 -10.47 4.19 -10.87
N ARG A 147 -9.18 4.17 -10.54
CA ARG A 147 -8.66 4.44 -9.18
C ARG A 147 -7.99 5.80 -9.08
N HIS A 148 -7.93 6.55 -10.18
CA HIS A 148 -7.18 7.81 -10.24
C HIS A 148 -5.74 7.67 -9.69
N CYS A 149 -5.11 6.54 -10.01
CA CYS A 149 -3.81 6.17 -9.46
C CYS A 149 -2.84 5.81 -10.58
N ILE A 150 -1.59 6.20 -10.40
CA ILE A 150 -0.47 5.79 -11.24
C ILE A 150 0.53 5.08 -10.33
N ILE A 151 0.97 3.90 -10.73
CA ILE A 151 2.05 3.16 -10.08
C ILE A 151 3.23 3.16 -11.03
N ASP A 152 4.35 3.68 -10.57
CA ASP A 152 5.64 3.58 -11.27
C ASP A 152 6.50 2.56 -10.52
N TYR A 153 6.59 1.34 -11.08
CA TYR A 153 7.41 0.28 -10.53
C TYR A 153 8.78 0.29 -11.18
N ILE A 154 9.71 0.93 -10.50
CA ILE A 154 11.04 1.26 -11.01
C ILE A 154 12.01 0.11 -10.72
N PRO A 155 12.83 -0.36 -11.70
CA PRO A 155 13.90 -1.31 -11.45
C PRO A 155 15.03 -0.66 -10.63
N ASN A 156 15.73 -1.47 -9.86
CA ASN A 156 16.98 -1.02 -9.24
C ASN A 156 17.99 -0.62 -10.33
N THR A 157 18.70 0.46 -10.11
CA THR A 157 19.79 0.82 -11.01
C THR A 157 20.98 -0.14 -10.82
N VAL A 158 21.76 -0.36 -11.90
CA VAL A 158 22.94 -1.22 -11.84
C VAL A 158 23.92 -0.74 -10.77
N GLY A 159 24.10 0.57 -10.63
CA GLY A 159 24.96 1.17 -9.60
C GLY A 159 24.46 0.87 -8.19
N TYR A 160 23.14 0.98 -7.96
CA TYR A 160 22.52 0.63 -6.68
C TYR A 160 22.69 -0.86 -6.35
N GLU A 161 22.46 -1.75 -7.31
CA GLU A 161 22.63 -3.19 -7.10
C GLU A 161 24.10 -3.56 -6.78
N LYS A 162 25.06 -2.91 -7.44
CA LYS A 162 26.49 -3.09 -7.17
C LYS A 162 26.83 -2.63 -5.75
N MET A 163 26.45 -1.40 -5.38
CA MET A 163 26.67 -0.85 -4.06
C MET A 163 26.06 -1.74 -2.96
N ARG A 164 24.86 -2.29 -3.20
CA ARG A 164 24.20 -3.16 -2.22
C ARG A 164 24.90 -4.51 -2.08
N LYS A 165 25.41 -5.09 -3.16
CA LYS A 165 26.20 -6.33 -3.11
C LYS A 165 27.49 -6.18 -2.33
N GLU A 166 28.09 -5.00 -2.38
CA GLU A 166 29.33 -4.69 -1.66
C GLU A 166 29.08 -4.28 -0.19
N ALA A 167 27.82 -4.11 0.23
CA ALA A 167 27.49 -3.75 1.59
C ALA A 167 27.58 -4.97 2.54
N LEU A 168 28.25 -4.77 3.69
CA LEU A 168 28.42 -5.81 4.72
C LEU A 168 27.10 -6.49 5.14
N ALA A 169 26.01 -5.73 5.22
CA ALA A 169 24.69 -6.26 5.54
C ALA A 169 24.18 -7.28 4.51
N THR A 170 24.57 -7.14 3.24
CA THR A 170 24.21 -8.11 2.18
C THR A 170 25.05 -9.37 2.28
N ASP A 171 26.28 -9.28 2.72
CA ASP A 171 27.13 -10.46 2.97
C ASP A 171 26.60 -11.31 4.12
N ILE A 172 26.02 -10.67 5.14
CA ILE A 172 25.39 -11.36 6.29
C ILE A 172 24.08 -12.03 5.90
N ASP A 173 23.23 -11.35 5.13
CA ASP A 173 21.92 -11.87 4.70
C ASP A 173 21.54 -11.36 3.30
N ALA A 174 22.14 -11.97 2.29
CA ALA A 174 21.87 -11.65 0.89
C ALA A 174 20.41 -11.94 0.46
N SER A 175 19.68 -12.76 1.21
CA SER A 175 18.29 -13.09 0.94
C SER A 175 17.29 -12.08 1.50
N ASN A 176 17.73 -11.19 2.38
CA ASN A 176 16.85 -10.20 3.04
C ASN A 176 16.34 -9.17 2.04
N GLY A 177 15.03 -9.15 1.84
CA GLY A 177 14.35 -8.22 0.94
C GLY A 177 14.59 -6.74 1.26
N ASN A 178 14.83 -6.38 2.54
CA ASN A 178 15.14 -5.01 2.95
C ASN A 178 16.48 -4.53 2.37
N PHE A 179 17.46 -5.44 2.20
CA PHE A 179 18.76 -5.11 1.63
C PHE A 179 18.77 -5.20 0.12
N THR A 180 18.05 -6.16 -0.45
CA THR A 180 18.04 -6.39 -1.90
C THR A 180 16.92 -5.66 -2.63
N ASN A 181 15.96 -5.09 -1.89
CA ASN A 181 14.72 -4.51 -2.42
C ASN A 181 13.96 -5.51 -3.33
N LYS A 182 14.01 -6.79 -2.99
CA LYS A 182 13.35 -7.88 -3.71
C LYS A 182 12.43 -8.64 -2.79
N VAL A 183 11.24 -8.93 -3.27
CA VAL A 183 10.25 -9.76 -2.57
C VAL A 183 10.02 -11.02 -3.38
N ALA A 184 10.14 -12.17 -2.73
CA ALA A 184 9.73 -13.43 -3.34
C ALA A 184 8.20 -13.47 -3.46
N ARG A 185 7.69 -13.68 -4.66
CA ARG A 185 6.26 -13.83 -4.93
C ARG A 185 6.01 -15.18 -5.58
N ASP A 186 4.98 -15.84 -5.12
CA ASP A 186 4.53 -17.10 -5.71
C ASP A 186 3.71 -16.83 -6.98
N LEU A 187 4.42 -16.68 -8.10
CA LEU A 187 3.82 -16.40 -9.40
C LEU A 187 3.27 -17.64 -10.11
N GLN A 188 3.58 -18.84 -9.62
CA GLN A 188 3.18 -20.10 -10.26
C GLN A 188 1.67 -20.34 -10.19
N LEU A 189 1.02 -19.77 -9.17
CA LEU A 189 -0.42 -19.86 -8.99
C LEU A 189 -1.19 -18.77 -9.75
N LEU A 190 -0.53 -17.90 -10.51
CA LEU A 190 -1.21 -16.88 -11.30
C LEU A 190 -1.75 -17.49 -12.60
N TYR A 191 -3.04 -17.26 -12.84
CA TYR A 191 -3.73 -17.77 -14.02
C TYR A 191 -3.67 -16.76 -15.19
N LYS A 192 -3.08 -17.18 -16.29
CA LYS A 192 -2.91 -16.36 -17.51
C LYS A 192 -3.91 -16.69 -18.61
N GLY A 193 -4.74 -17.71 -18.43
CA GLY A 193 -5.69 -18.18 -19.44
C GLY A 193 -7.00 -17.38 -19.51
N ARG A 194 -7.90 -17.82 -20.38
CA ARG A 194 -9.29 -17.35 -20.42
C ARG A 194 -10.09 -18.01 -19.29
N LEU A 195 -10.91 -17.23 -18.61
CA LEU A 195 -11.78 -17.75 -17.56
C LEU A 195 -12.84 -18.69 -18.14
N GLY A 196 -13.01 -19.83 -17.50
CA GLY A 196 -14.10 -20.76 -17.79
C GLY A 196 -15.45 -20.27 -17.27
N LYS A 197 -16.38 -21.19 -17.00
CA LYS A 197 -17.68 -20.85 -16.41
C LYS A 197 -17.51 -20.53 -14.92
N PRO A 198 -18.26 -19.55 -14.40
CA PRO A 198 -18.29 -19.30 -12.97
C PRO A 198 -19.04 -20.44 -12.25
N LEU A 199 -18.46 -20.94 -11.17
CA LEU A 199 -19.01 -22.04 -10.40
C LEU A 199 -19.78 -21.55 -9.17
N TYR A 200 -19.14 -20.71 -8.34
CA TYR A 200 -19.73 -20.20 -7.12
C TYR A 200 -19.07 -18.89 -6.67
N ILE A 201 -19.73 -18.21 -5.76
CA ILE A 201 -19.23 -16.96 -5.13
C ILE A 201 -18.92 -17.25 -3.68
N VAL A 202 -17.76 -16.79 -3.23
CA VAL A 202 -17.31 -16.88 -1.84
C VAL A 202 -17.24 -15.51 -1.23
N LYS A 203 -17.85 -15.35 -0.06
CA LYS A 203 -17.70 -14.20 0.82
C LYS A 203 -17.44 -14.74 2.22
N TYR A 204 -16.32 -14.37 2.80
CA TYR A 204 -15.90 -14.90 4.09
C TYR A 204 -16.84 -14.46 5.22
N SER A 205 -17.18 -13.18 5.29
CA SER A 205 -17.99 -12.60 6.36
C SER A 205 -18.99 -11.59 5.83
N LYS A 206 -20.16 -11.46 6.47
CA LYS A 206 -21.14 -10.42 6.15
C LYS A 206 -20.62 -9.00 6.31
N TYR A 207 -19.59 -8.82 7.12
CA TYR A 207 -18.93 -7.53 7.35
C TYR A 207 -17.81 -7.20 6.35
N GLN A 208 -17.39 -8.17 5.54
CA GLN A 208 -16.37 -7.95 4.51
C GLN A 208 -16.99 -7.48 3.20
N THR A 209 -16.28 -6.58 2.55
CA THR A 209 -16.65 -6.06 1.22
C THR A 209 -16.08 -6.87 0.07
N ASP A 210 -15.07 -7.70 0.34
CA ASP A 210 -14.38 -8.45 -0.69
C ASP A 210 -15.04 -9.80 -0.92
N TRP A 211 -15.59 -9.96 -2.12
CA TRP A 211 -16.20 -11.18 -2.60
C TRP A 211 -15.34 -11.75 -3.72
N PHE A 212 -15.37 -13.07 -3.85
CA PHE A 212 -14.63 -13.78 -4.89
C PHE A 212 -15.57 -14.66 -5.70
N THR A 213 -15.30 -14.74 -7.00
CA THR A 213 -15.91 -15.75 -7.88
C THR A 213 -14.87 -16.82 -8.17
N VAL A 214 -15.24 -18.07 -7.96
CA VAL A 214 -14.45 -19.22 -8.36
C VAL A 214 -14.97 -19.75 -9.68
N TYR A 215 -14.08 -19.87 -10.65
CA TYR A 215 -14.36 -20.37 -12.00
C TYR A 215 -13.89 -21.80 -12.18
N GLU A 216 -14.32 -22.47 -13.25
CA GLU A 216 -13.81 -23.77 -13.66
C GLU A 216 -12.26 -23.79 -13.66
N GLY A 217 -11.68 -24.91 -13.19
CA GLY A 217 -10.25 -25.02 -12.96
C GLY A 217 -9.76 -24.31 -11.70
N ASN A 218 -10.65 -24.05 -10.75
CA ASN A 218 -10.39 -23.41 -9.45
C ASN A 218 -9.73 -22.02 -9.57
N VAL A 219 -10.12 -21.24 -10.57
CA VAL A 219 -9.58 -19.89 -10.78
C VAL A 219 -10.37 -18.87 -9.96
N VAL A 220 -9.70 -18.22 -9.02
CA VAL A 220 -10.27 -17.19 -8.14
C VAL A 220 -10.10 -15.81 -8.77
N CYS A 221 -11.21 -15.08 -8.86
CA CYS A 221 -11.23 -13.68 -9.31
C CYS A 221 -11.99 -12.82 -8.32
N PRO A 222 -11.69 -11.50 -8.22
CA PRO A 222 -12.54 -10.59 -7.49
C PRO A 222 -13.95 -10.59 -8.09
N TRP A 223 -14.96 -10.63 -7.24
CA TRP A 223 -16.33 -10.54 -7.71
C TRP A 223 -16.60 -9.14 -8.27
N ASN A 224 -17.21 -9.09 -9.45
CA ASN A 224 -17.61 -7.84 -10.09
C ASN A 224 -19.14 -7.74 -10.14
N ASN A 225 -19.70 -6.84 -9.34
CA ASN A 225 -21.13 -6.62 -9.27
C ASN A 225 -21.72 -6.02 -10.58
N GLU A 226 -20.89 -5.34 -11.38
CA GLU A 226 -21.33 -4.70 -12.64
C GLU A 226 -21.65 -5.71 -13.75
N LYS A 227 -21.06 -6.90 -13.69
CA LYS A 227 -21.44 -8.00 -14.57
C LYS A 227 -22.60 -8.71 -13.90
N LYS A 228 -23.82 -8.54 -14.40
CA LYS A 228 -24.99 -9.39 -14.08
C LYS A 228 -24.60 -10.85 -14.31
N GLN A 229 -23.92 -11.43 -13.33
CA GLN A 229 -23.59 -12.84 -13.37
C GLN A 229 -24.89 -13.59 -13.14
N SER A 230 -25.19 -14.53 -14.03
CA SER A 230 -26.45 -15.22 -14.07
C SER A 230 -26.85 -15.78 -12.70
N TYR A 231 -28.13 -15.72 -12.40
CA TYR A 231 -28.77 -16.02 -11.13
C TYR A 231 -28.56 -17.45 -10.57
N ALA A 232 -27.77 -18.28 -11.23
CA ALA A 232 -27.55 -19.68 -10.88
C ALA A 232 -26.33 -19.96 -9.98
N MET A 233 -25.55 -18.93 -9.63
CA MET A 233 -24.35 -19.15 -8.82
C MET A 233 -24.69 -19.29 -7.33
N LYS A 234 -24.24 -20.40 -6.75
CA LYS A 234 -24.31 -20.60 -5.30
C LYS A 234 -23.43 -19.55 -4.61
N ARG A 235 -23.99 -18.90 -3.60
CA ARG A 235 -23.29 -17.93 -2.76
C ARG A 235 -22.97 -18.58 -1.43
N TYR A 236 -21.72 -18.53 -1.04
CA TYR A 236 -21.28 -19.02 0.26
C TYR A 236 -20.87 -17.82 1.10
N ILE A 237 -21.57 -17.60 2.19
CA ILE A 237 -21.26 -16.60 3.22
C ILE A 237 -20.92 -17.40 4.48
N ASP A 238 -20.10 -16.86 5.35
CA ASP A 238 -19.62 -17.53 6.56
C ASP A 238 -20.73 -18.19 7.38
N ASP A 239 -21.85 -17.48 7.60
CA ASP A 239 -23.03 -17.96 8.37
C ASP A 239 -23.83 -19.06 7.64
N THR A 240 -23.57 -19.27 6.34
CA THR A 240 -24.32 -20.21 5.48
C THR A 240 -23.41 -21.25 4.83
N PHE A 241 -22.12 -21.25 5.15
CA PHE A 241 -21.21 -22.31 4.74
C PHE A 241 -21.68 -23.63 5.37
N LEU A 242 -22.08 -24.56 4.51
CA LEU A 242 -22.18 -25.94 4.94
C LEU A 242 -20.79 -26.40 5.38
N PRO A 243 -20.65 -27.02 6.56
CA PRO A 243 -19.35 -27.46 7.07
C PRO A 243 -18.50 -28.22 6.03
N GLU A 244 -19.13 -29.11 5.28
CA GLU A 244 -18.49 -29.86 4.19
C GLU A 244 -17.90 -29.00 3.08
N MET A 245 -18.56 -27.87 2.73
CA MET A 245 -18.04 -26.95 1.72
C MET A 245 -16.86 -26.13 2.24
N ARG A 246 -16.93 -25.72 3.50
CA ARG A 246 -15.82 -25.03 4.17
C ARG A 246 -14.58 -25.92 4.18
N ASP A 247 -14.73 -27.15 4.65
CA ASP A 247 -13.63 -28.11 4.76
C ASP A 247 -13.05 -28.45 3.39
N ASN A 248 -13.88 -28.56 2.36
CA ASN A 248 -13.44 -28.78 1.00
C ASN A 248 -12.61 -27.61 0.45
N ILE A 249 -13.05 -26.36 0.66
CA ILE A 249 -12.31 -25.17 0.24
C ILE A 249 -10.97 -25.09 0.98
N ILE A 250 -10.97 -25.37 2.28
CA ILE A 250 -9.73 -25.41 3.09
C ILE A 250 -8.78 -26.47 2.55
N ALA A 251 -9.27 -27.68 2.32
CA ALA A 251 -8.45 -28.78 1.78
C ALA A 251 -7.86 -28.44 0.40
N GLN A 252 -8.66 -27.80 -0.48
CA GLN A 252 -8.17 -27.35 -1.79
C GLN A 252 -7.11 -26.25 -1.67
N GLU A 253 -7.24 -25.32 -0.72
CA GLU A 253 -6.21 -24.31 -0.47
C GLU A 253 -4.93 -24.92 0.07
N ASP A 254 -5.03 -25.90 0.99
CA ASP A 254 -3.88 -26.56 1.59
C ASP A 254 -3.03 -27.32 0.56
N VAL A 255 -3.67 -27.92 -0.45
CA VAL A 255 -2.97 -28.55 -1.58
C VAL A 255 -2.67 -27.59 -2.73
N ARG A 256 -2.86 -26.27 -2.54
CA ARG A 256 -2.64 -25.23 -3.54
C ARG A 256 -3.37 -25.45 -4.87
N ALA A 257 -4.57 -25.99 -4.80
CA ALA A 257 -5.39 -26.26 -5.98
C ALA A 257 -5.96 -25.00 -6.63
N PHE A 258 -6.00 -23.87 -5.91
CA PHE A 258 -6.49 -22.61 -6.44
C PHE A 258 -5.43 -21.86 -7.26
N LYS A 259 -5.90 -21.25 -8.35
CA LYS A 259 -5.15 -20.29 -9.16
C LYS A 259 -5.80 -18.91 -9.03
N TYR A 260 -5.05 -17.87 -9.21
CA TYR A 260 -5.52 -16.51 -8.94
C TYR A 260 -5.37 -15.62 -10.18
N LYS A 261 -6.33 -14.73 -10.38
CA LYS A 261 -6.31 -13.77 -11.49
C LYS A 261 -5.08 -12.86 -11.43
N ASP A 262 -4.69 -12.45 -10.24
CA ASP A 262 -3.54 -11.58 -9.96
C ASP A 262 -3.08 -11.73 -8.52
N ILE A 263 -1.95 -11.13 -8.17
CA ILE A 263 -1.38 -11.19 -6.81
C ILE A 263 -2.31 -10.52 -5.78
N TYR A 264 -3.00 -9.46 -6.15
CA TYR A 264 -3.95 -8.81 -5.26
C TYR A 264 -5.05 -9.80 -4.84
N THR A 265 -5.65 -10.51 -5.78
CA THR A 265 -6.64 -11.56 -5.53
C THR A 265 -6.08 -12.68 -4.65
N GLN A 266 -4.89 -13.17 -4.95
CA GLN A 266 -4.20 -14.20 -4.17
C GLN A 266 -4.02 -13.76 -2.71
N THR A 267 -3.54 -12.55 -2.49
CA THR A 267 -3.30 -12.00 -1.15
C THR A 267 -4.59 -11.90 -0.34
N LEU A 268 -5.64 -11.34 -0.93
CA LEU A 268 -6.94 -11.22 -0.25
C LEU A 268 -7.57 -12.58 0.04
N TRP A 269 -7.50 -13.51 -0.92
CA TRP A 269 -8.01 -14.86 -0.73
C TRP A 269 -7.31 -15.55 0.44
N ARG A 270 -5.98 -15.57 0.46
CA ARG A 270 -5.20 -16.18 1.54
C ARG A 270 -5.50 -15.56 2.90
N LYS A 271 -5.60 -14.24 2.97
CA LYS A 271 -6.01 -13.55 4.19
C LYS A 271 -7.39 -14.00 4.68
N ASN A 272 -8.34 -14.20 3.78
CA ASN A 272 -9.66 -14.71 4.12
C ASN A 272 -9.59 -16.18 4.57
N MET A 273 -8.77 -17.01 3.93
CA MET A 273 -8.58 -18.40 4.33
C MET A 273 -7.98 -18.54 5.73
N GLU A 274 -7.03 -17.68 6.11
CA GLU A 274 -6.49 -17.64 7.47
C GLU A 274 -7.56 -17.32 8.53
N LEU A 275 -8.56 -16.54 8.18
CA LEU A 275 -9.69 -16.24 9.06
C LEU A 275 -10.71 -17.39 9.12
N ILE A 276 -10.95 -18.07 8.01
CA ILE A 276 -11.86 -19.23 7.94
C ILE A 276 -11.31 -20.42 8.73
N LYS A 277 -9.99 -20.59 8.78
CA LYS A 277 -9.33 -21.66 9.53
C LYS A 277 -9.35 -21.49 11.04
N LYS A 278 -9.56 -20.27 11.51
CA LYS A 278 -9.72 -19.94 12.95
C LYS A 278 -11.15 -20.22 13.41
#